data_7698f2355434cbe82f3492c493fe00ec
#
_entry.id   7698f2355434cbe82f3492c493fe00ec
#
_cell.length_a   1.000
_cell.length_b   1.000
_cell.length_c   1.000
_cell.angle_alpha   90.00
_cell.angle_beta   90.00
_cell.angle_gamma   90.00
#
_symmetry.space_group_name_H-M   'P 1'
#
loop_
_entity.id
_entity.type
_entity.pdbx_description
1 polymer ?
#
loop_
_entity_poly.entity_id
_entity_poly.type
_entity_poly.pdbx_seq_one_letter_code
_entity_poly.pdbx_strand_id
1 'polypeptide(L)'
;MRDPQGYMEEVTDDELHNIINSEVANSQGNFLDSSDLSNEREKATYEYAMQPIGHLAPQGVSKIVSSDTVEAIEGYSAVLSELLLNNKKLARFIPYSQTASGVHAARVASDVVNYCIFKKNKGWEIINSWIKAALLWKNAAVVWEYVEDFTYSFEEYEEISPEALDMLLADPEVEVVGDLYSNEGGIYEDVRVKRTKNKSGIKIRNIEPESFIISQGASSIEDASFVGIRTEMTRSEIRKQYPDQAGSIDWESTDDSYSFQQAINNEKTARRTSVGLSNVSFSTNQTSEANQVTSVLECWLQVDRDGDGIAELKR
;
A
#
# COMPACT_ATOMS: atom_id res chain seq x y z
N MET A 1 -26.90 23.98 9.54
CA MET A 1 -27.90 25.10 9.40
C MET A 1 -27.73 25.64 7.97
N ARG A 2 -28.77 25.86 7.20
CA ARG A 2 -28.63 26.46 5.85
C ARG A 2 -28.48 27.96 5.99
N ASP A 3 -27.44 28.51 5.36
CA ASP A 3 -27.29 29.97 5.18
C ASP A 3 -28.51 30.53 4.44
N PRO A 4 -28.92 31.78 4.70
CA PRO A 4 -30.02 32.43 3.98
C PRO A 4 -29.86 32.45 2.46
N GLN A 5 -28.65 32.23 1.94
CA GLN A 5 -28.35 32.09 0.50
C GLN A 5 -28.45 30.65 -0.04
N GLY A 6 -28.73 29.66 0.82
CA GLY A 6 -28.95 28.28 0.39
C GLY A 6 -27.71 27.39 0.34
N TYR A 7 -26.51 27.92 0.63
CA TYR A 7 -25.29 27.13 0.76
C TYR A 7 -25.31 26.35 2.08
N MET A 8 -24.77 25.14 2.06
CA MET A 8 -24.51 24.39 3.30
C MET A 8 -23.27 25.00 3.97
N GLU A 9 -23.16 24.88 5.30
CA GLU A 9 -21.96 25.21 6.03
C GLU A 9 -20.80 24.33 5.54
N GLU A 10 -19.61 24.90 5.45
CA GLU A 10 -18.38 24.15 5.13
C GLU A 10 -18.19 23.01 6.14
N VAL A 11 -17.87 21.82 5.63
CA VAL A 11 -17.71 20.62 6.48
C VAL A 11 -16.42 20.77 7.30
N THR A 12 -16.57 20.73 8.62
CA THR A 12 -15.44 20.80 9.55
C THR A 12 -14.64 19.48 9.56
N ASP A 13 -13.39 19.52 10.01
CA ASP A 13 -12.55 18.32 10.08
C ASP A 13 -13.15 17.24 11.01
N ASP A 14 -13.84 17.61 12.08
CA ASP A 14 -14.54 16.67 12.97
C ASP A 14 -15.74 16.01 12.27
N GLU A 15 -16.50 16.76 11.50
CA GLU A 15 -17.61 16.22 10.71
C GLU A 15 -17.09 15.32 9.58
N LEU A 16 -15.98 15.68 8.92
CA LEU A 16 -15.33 14.85 7.93
C LEU A 16 -14.87 13.52 8.55
N HIS A 17 -14.29 13.57 9.74
CA HIS A 17 -13.90 12.35 10.47
C HIS A 17 -15.10 11.45 10.79
N ASN A 18 -16.24 12.03 11.20
CA ASN A 18 -17.47 11.28 11.43
C ASN A 18 -18.03 10.67 10.14
N ILE A 19 -17.96 11.40 9.02
CA ILE A 19 -18.37 10.88 7.70
C ILE A 19 -17.47 9.69 7.31
N ILE A 20 -16.16 9.81 7.42
CA ILE A 20 -15.22 8.72 7.12
C ILE A 20 -15.53 7.50 7.99
N ASN A 21 -15.70 7.67 9.29
CA ASN A 21 -16.02 6.57 10.18
C ASN A 21 -17.36 5.89 9.83
N SER A 22 -18.38 6.68 9.45
CA SER A 22 -19.67 6.13 9.01
C SER A 22 -19.56 5.38 7.70
N GLU A 23 -18.79 5.90 6.72
CA GLU A 23 -18.55 5.22 5.44
C GLU A 23 -17.73 3.94 5.63
N VAL A 24 -16.70 3.96 6.48
CA VAL A 24 -15.97 2.76 6.87
C VAL A 24 -16.91 1.74 7.51
N ALA A 25 -17.75 2.14 8.45
CA ALA A 25 -18.70 1.26 9.09
C ALA A 25 -19.73 0.70 8.10
N ASN A 26 -20.25 1.52 7.18
CA ASN A 26 -21.20 1.11 6.15
C ASN A 26 -20.54 0.17 5.11
N SER A 27 -19.34 0.47 4.68
CA SER A 27 -18.60 -0.33 3.69
C SER A 27 -18.20 -1.70 4.22
N GLN A 28 -17.99 -1.77 5.52
CA GLN A 28 -17.69 -3.00 6.26
C GLN A 28 -18.93 -3.61 6.87
N GLY A 29 -19.96 -2.83 7.04
CA GLY A 29 -20.99 -3.01 8.03
C GLY A 29 -22.34 -3.37 7.52
N ASN A 30 -22.51 -3.94 6.37
CA ASN A 30 -23.50 -4.96 6.37
C ASN A 30 -22.91 -6.19 7.05
N PHE A 31 -22.81 -6.04 8.34
CA PHE A 31 -22.30 -7.01 9.29
C PHE A 31 -22.96 -8.37 9.16
N LEU A 32 -24.15 -8.40 8.58
CA LEU A 32 -24.87 -9.62 8.25
C LEU A 32 -24.38 -10.24 6.93
N ASP A 33 -23.96 -9.42 5.94
CA ASP A 33 -23.48 -9.91 4.63
C ASP A 33 -21.96 -9.91 4.51
N SER A 34 -21.26 -8.96 5.11
CA SER A 34 -19.77 -8.95 5.11
C SER A 34 -19.17 -9.99 6.04
N SER A 35 -19.89 -10.42 7.06
CA SER A 35 -19.51 -11.57 7.88
C SER A 35 -19.42 -12.85 7.06
N ASP A 36 -20.27 -13.01 6.07
CA ASP A 36 -20.25 -14.18 5.20
C ASP A 36 -19.02 -14.17 4.29
N LEU A 37 -18.65 -13.02 3.70
CA LEU A 37 -17.46 -12.92 2.84
C LEU A 37 -16.16 -13.15 3.62
N SER A 38 -16.04 -12.57 4.82
CA SER A 38 -14.89 -12.78 5.69
C SER A 38 -14.78 -14.23 6.13
N ASN A 39 -15.90 -14.81 6.56
CA ASN A 39 -15.97 -16.24 6.94
C ASN A 39 -15.66 -17.15 5.75
N GLU A 40 -16.14 -16.84 4.55
CA GLU A 40 -15.83 -17.61 3.35
C GLU A 40 -14.36 -17.54 2.97
N ARG A 41 -13.72 -16.37 3.09
CA ARG A 41 -12.28 -16.19 2.86
C ARG A 41 -11.45 -16.95 3.89
N GLU A 42 -11.84 -16.88 5.17
CA GLU A 42 -11.22 -17.64 6.25
C GLU A 42 -11.31 -19.14 5.96
N LYS A 43 -12.51 -19.63 5.62
CA LYS A 43 -12.76 -21.03 5.26
C LYS A 43 -11.93 -21.46 4.05
N ALA A 44 -11.92 -20.68 2.96
CA ALA A 44 -11.14 -20.96 1.76
C ALA A 44 -9.63 -21.04 2.08
N THR A 45 -9.15 -20.17 2.97
CA THR A 45 -7.75 -20.18 3.40
C THR A 45 -7.39 -21.45 4.17
N TYR A 46 -8.25 -21.92 5.07
CA TYR A 46 -8.03 -23.20 5.79
C TYR A 46 -8.12 -24.39 4.84
N GLU A 47 -9.08 -24.41 3.93
CA GLU A 47 -9.20 -25.48 2.93
C GLU A 47 -7.97 -25.53 2.01
N TYR A 48 -7.48 -24.37 1.56
CA TYR A 48 -6.25 -24.28 0.78
C TYR A 48 -5.02 -24.75 1.57
N ALA A 49 -4.96 -24.47 2.87
CA ALA A 49 -3.89 -24.95 3.74
C ALA A 49 -4.04 -26.43 4.11
N MET A 50 -5.08 -27.12 3.64
CA MET A 50 -5.45 -28.49 4.04
C MET A 50 -5.57 -28.63 5.56
N GLN A 51 -6.05 -27.59 6.23
CA GLN A 51 -6.23 -27.57 7.68
C GLN A 51 -7.71 -27.63 8.03
N PRO A 52 -8.10 -28.40 9.07
CA PRO A 52 -9.47 -28.41 9.52
C PRO A 52 -9.82 -27.08 10.19
N ILE A 53 -10.99 -26.54 9.87
CA ILE A 53 -11.50 -25.32 10.47
C ILE A 53 -11.92 -25.66 11.91
N GLY A 54 -11.06 -25.32 12.89
CA GLY A 54 -11.16 -25.80 14.26
C GLY A 54 -12.44 -25.45 15.01
N HIS A 55 -13.05 -24.28 14.68
CA HIS A 55 -14.28 -23.82 15.32
C HIS A 55 -15.56 -24.28 14.61
N LEU A 56 -15.47 -24.73 13.36
CA LEU A 56 -16.60 -25.21 12.56
C LEU A 56 -16.74 -26.74 12.54
N ALA A 57 -15.72 -27.47 13.00
CA ALA A 57 -15.75 -28.95 13.01
C ALA A 57 -16.43 -29.49 14.28
N PRO A 58 -17.61 -30.11 14.18
CA PRO A 58 -18.24 -30.78 15.33
C PRO A 58 -17.32 -31.81 15.96
N GLN A 59 -17.40 -31.96 17.27
CA GLN A 59 -16.65 -33.03 17.96
C GLN A 59 -17.08 -34.43 17.46
N GLY A 60 -16.11 -35.25 17.13
CA GLY A 60 -16.37 -36.64 16.68
C GLY A 60 -16.46 -36.84 15.16
N VAL A 61 -16.26 -35.77 14.35
CA VAL A 61 -16.20 -35.86 12.88
C VAL A 61 -14.76 -35.97 12.41
N SER A 62 -14.54 -36.63 11.25
CA SER A 62 -13.22 -36.69 10.61
C SER A 62 -12.72 -35.27 10.29
N LYS A 63 -11.46 -35.01 10.59
CA LYS A 63 -10.75 -33.73 10.30
C LYS A 63 -9.92 -33.80 9.02
N ILE A 64 -10.22 -34.77 8.14
CA ILE A 64 -9.52 -34.88 6.87
C ILE A 64 -10.06 -33.83 5.91
N VAL A 65 -9.18 -33.02 5.34
CA VAL A 65 -9.47 -32.03 4.31
C VAL A 65 -8.90 -32.56 3.01
N SER A 66 -9.66 -32.48 1.91
CA SER A 66 -9.19 -32.92 0.58
C SER A 66 -8.27 -31.88 -0.04
N SER A 67 -7.42 -32.29 -1.00
CA SER A 67 -6.51 -31.38 -1.75
C SER A 67 -7.17 -30.68 -2.94
N ASP A 68 -8.45 -30.93 -3.20
CA ASP A 68 -9.14 -30.47 -4.41
C ASP A 68 -9.05 -28.95 -4.59
N THR A 69 -9.20 -28.19 -3.50
CA THR A 69 -9.10 -26.72 -3.52
C THR A 69 -7.68 -26.26 -3.91
N VAL A 70 -6.65 -26.92 -3.37
CA VAL A 70 -5.24 -26.63 -3.70
C VAL A 70 -4.97 -26.91 -5.16
N GLU A 71 -5.36 -28.10 -5.64
CA GLU A 71 -5.12 -28.54 -7.01
C GLU A 71 -5.81 -27.61 -8.02
N ALA A 72 -7.05 -27.20 -7.73
CA ALA A 72 -7.79 -26.27 -8.57
C ALA A 72 -7.10 -24.91 -8.62
N ILE A 73 -6.76 -24.29 -7.47
CA ILE A 73 -6.17 -22.97 -7.39
C ILE A 73 -4.79 -22.97 -8.04
N GLU A 74 -3.92 -23.92 -7.74
CA GLU A 74 -2.57 -23.99 -8.32
C GLU A 74 -2.64 -24.25 -9.82
N GLY A 75 -3.53 -25.14 -10.26
CA GLY A 75 -3.72 -25.42 -11.69
C GLY A 75 -4.17 -24.20 -12.49
N TYR A 76 -5.22 -23.51 -12.03
CA TYR A 76 -5.67 -22.28 -12.70
C TYR A 76 -4.66 -21.13 -12.59
N SER A 77 -3.98 -20.98 -11.44
CA SER A 77 -2.94 -19.98 -11.26
C SER A 77 -1.79 -20.18 -12.23
N ALA A 78 -1.35 -21.42 -12.45
CA ALA A 78 -0.30 -21.73 -13.40
C ALA A 78 -0.68 -21.35 -14.84
N VAL A 79 -1.89 -21.74 -15.28
CA VAL A 79 -2.38 -21.44 -16.64
C VAL A 79 -2.53 -19.92 -16.85
N LEU A 80 -3.12 -19.20 -15.89
CA LEU A 80 -3.30 -17.75 -16.00
C LEU A 80 -1.96 -17.02 -15.95
N SER A 81 -1.05 -17.47 -15.12
CA SER A 81 0.30 -16.90 -15.05
C SER A 81 1.07 -17.11 -16.36
N GLU A 82 0.98 -18.28 -16.96
CA GLU A 82 1.59 -18.54 -18.26
C GLU A 82 1.00 -17.62 -19.34
N LEU A 83 -0.33 -17.49 -19.38
CA LEU A 83 -1.02 -16.67 -20.38
C LEU A 83 -0.64 -15.18 -20.28
N LEU A 84 -0.55 -14.63 -19.07
CA LEU A 84 -0.26 -13.21 -18.85
C LEU A 84 1.23 -12.88 -18.90
N LEU A 85 2.09 -13.78 -18.44
CA LEU A 85 3.50 -13.48 -18.20
C LEU A 85 4.45 -14.03 -19.27
N ASN A 86 3.97 -14.86 -20.20
CA ASN A 86 4.78 -15.53 -21.20
C ASN A 86 5.64 -14.56 -22.03
N ASN A 87 5.09 -13.43 -22.44
CA ASN A 87 5.78 -12.47 -23.32
C ASN A 87 6.51 -11.34 -22.58
N LYS A 88 6.44 -11.26 -21.25
CA LYS A 88 6.98 -10.14 -20.43
C LYS A 88 6.50 -8.76 -20.92
N LYS A 89 5.36 -8.70 -21.61
CA LYS A 89 4.72 -7.51 -22.16
C LYS A 89 3.26 -7.53 -21.76
N LEU A 90 2.96 -6.98 -20.60
CA LEU A 90 1.60 -6.90 -20.07
C LEU A 90 0.81 -5.76 -20.72
N ALA A 91 1.46 -4.63 -20.93
CA ALA A 91 0.86 -3.43 -21.48
C ALA A 91 1.36 -3.13 -22.89
N ARG A 92 0.42 -2.79 -23.79
CA ARG A 92 0.71 -2.33 -25.13
C ARG A 92 -0.13 -1.09 -25.42
N PHE A 93 0.56 0.02 -25.68
CA PHE A 93 -0.09 1.26 -26.09
C PHE A 93 -0.35 1.23 -27.61
N ILE A 94 -1.52 1.67 -28.00
CA ILE A 94 -1.93 1.82 -29.40
C ILE A 94 -1.80 3.32 -29.72
N PRO A 95 -1.12 3.68 -30.83
CA PRO A 95 -0.99 5.08 -31.20
C PRO A 95 -2.35 5.68 -31.59
N TYR A 96 -2.62 6.89 -31.06
CA TYR A 96 -3.84 7.63 -31.44
C TYR A 96 -3.77 8.10 -32.90
N SER A 97 -2.59 8.50 -33.37
CA SER A 97 -2.35 8.87 -34.77
C SER A 97 -1.36 7.91 -35.41
N GLN A 98 -1.60 7.56 -36.66
CA GLN A 98 -0.72 6.66 -37.44
C GLN A 98 0.51 7.37 -38.02
N THR A 99 0.92 8.51 -37.45
CA THR A 99 2.16 9.18 -37.83
C THR A 99 3.38 8.42 -37.29
N ALA A 100 4.51 8.52 -37.96
CA ALA A 100 5.74 7.86 -37.53
C ALA A 100 6.12 8.22 -36.08
N SER A 101 5.94 9.48 -35.69
CA SER A 101 6.18 9.95 -34.32
C SER A 101 5.19 9.35 -33.31
N GLY A 102 3.90 9.24 -33.67
CA GLY A 102 2.87 8.65 -32.81
C GLY A 102 3.12 7.15 -32.56
N VAL A 103 3.50 6.41 -33.60
CA VAL A 103 3.86 4.99 -33.49
C VAL A 103 5.11 4.80 -32.62
N HIS A 104 6.13 5.65 -32.81
CA HIS A 104 7.33 5.61 -31.97
C HIS A 104 7.02 5.93 -30.51
N ALA A 105 6.23 6.97 -30.22
CA ALA A 105 5.83 7.34 -28.88
C ALA A 105 5.05 6.21 -28.16
N ALA A 106 4.10 5.57 -28.84
CA ALA A 106 3.34 4.44 -28.29
C ALA A 106 4.24 3.23 -27.97
N ARG A 107 5.27 2.97 -28.83
CA ARG A 107 6.24 1.92 -28.58
C ARG A 107 7.08 2.22 -27.34
N VAL A 108 7.62 3.45 -27.23
CA VAL A 108 8.42 3.89 -26.08
C VAL A 108 7.58 3.82 -24.80
N ALA A 109 6.33 4.30 -24.83
CA ALA A 109 5.41 4.21 -23.68
C ALA A 109 5.19 2.75 -23.25
N SER A 110 4.97 1.83 -24.21
CA SER A 110 4.82 0.40 -23.92
C SER A 110 6.07 -0.17 -23.24
N ASP A 111 7.25 0.15 -23.77
CA ASP A 111 8.51 -0.37 -23.23
C ASP A 111 8.81 0.20 -21.84
N VAL A 112 8.52 1.49 -21.59
CA VAL A 112 8.68 2.14 -20.27
C VAL A 112 7.74 1.51 -19.23
N VAL A 113 6.46 1.34 -19.56
CA VAL A 113 5.49 0.76 -18.61
C VAL A 113 5.86 -0.69 -18.27
N ASN A 114 6.19 -1.51 -19.28
CA ASN A 114 6.64 -2.89 -19.04
C ASN A 114 7.94 -2.95 -18.23
N TYR A 115 8.88 -2.03 -18.47
CA TYR A 115 10.09 -1.90 -17.66
C TYR A 115 9.76 -1.57 -16.20
N CYS A 116 8.85 -0.60 -15.95
CA CYS A 116 8.40 -0.25 -14.60
C CYS A 116 7.76 -1.44 -13.89
N ILE A 117 6.90 -2.19 -14.58
CA ILE A 117 6.23 -3.35 -14.00
C ILE A 117 7.24 -4.47 -13.69
N PHE A 118 7.98 -4.94 -14.70
CA PHE A 118 8.76 -6.17 -14.59
C PHE A 118 10.16 -5.98 -13.98
N LYS A 119 10.80 -4.82 -14.18
CA LYS A 119 12.16 -4.58 -13.71
C LYS A 119 12.22 -3.78 -12.41
N LYS A 120 11.42 -2.72 -12.31
CA LYS A 120 11.41 -1.88 -11.10
C LYS A 120 10.62 -2.51 -9.96
N ASN A 121 9.50 -3.18 -10.26
CA ASN A 121 8.51 -3.64 -9.27
C ASN A 121 8.39 -5.17 -9.15
N LYS A 122 9.28 -5.96 -9.75
CA LYS A 122 9.17 -7.44 -9.72
C LYS A 122 7.79 -7.94 -10.17
N GLY A 123 7.30 -7.43 -11.30
CA GLY A 123 5.94 -7.64 -11.76
C GLY A 123 5.49 -9.09 -11.84
N TRP A 124 6.43 -10.02 -12.04
CA TRP A 124 6.11 -11.44 -12.05
C TRP A 124 5.55 -11.91 -10.69
N GLU A 125 6.21 -11.53 -9.60
CA GLU A 125 5.79 -11.89 -8.24
C GLU A 125 4.43 -11.24 -7.91
N ILE A 126 4.26 -9.96 -8.27
CA ILE A 126 3.04 -9.19 -8.01
C ILE A 126 1.85 -9.81 -8.76
N ILE A 127 2.00 -10.07 -10.06
CA ILE A 127 0.91 -10.60 -10.89
C ILE A 127 0.55 -12.02 -10.46
N ASN A 128 1.53 -12.86 -10.19
CA ASN A 128 1.27 -14.23 -9.75
C ASN A 128 0.54 -14.25 -8.39
N SER A 129 0.97 -13.45 -7.42
CA SER A 129 0.29 -13.34 -6.14
C SER A 129 -1.09 -12.69 -6.26
N TRP A 130 -1.29 -11.73 -7.17
CA TRP A 130 -2.58 -11.13 -7.45
C TRP A 130 -3.59 -12.14 -8.04
N ILE A 131 -3.17 -12.94 -9.03
CA ILE A 131 -3.99 -14.02 -9.61
C ILE A 131 -4.39 -15.02 -8.51
N LYS A 132 -3.41 -15.45 -7.72
CA LYS A 132 -3.66 -16.40 -6.63
C LYS A 132 -4.62 -15.83 -5.57
N ALA A 133 -4.44 -14.57 -5.20
CA ALA A 133 -5.34 -13.88 -4.28
C ALA A 133 -6.78 -13.80 -4.83
N ALA A 134 -6.95 -13.46 -6.10
CA ALA A 134 -8.26 -13.40 -6.75
C ALA A 134 -8.95 -14.77 -6.79
N LEU A 135 -8.21 -15.83 -7.07
CA LEU A 135 -8.74 -17.20 -7.09
C LEU A 135 -9.14 -17.69 -5.68
N LEU A 136 -8.34 -17.35 -4.68
CA LEU A 136 -8.54 -17.84 -3.31
C LEU A 136 -9.58 -17.02 -2.55
N TRP A 137 -9.56 -15.69 -2.69
CA TRP A 137 -10.37 -14.77 -1.88
C TRP A 137 -11.44 -14.03 -2.66
N LYS A 138 -11.78 -14.49 -3.88
CA LYS A 138 -12.79 -13.94 -4.80
C LYS A 138 -12.43 -12.59 -5.42
N ASN A 139 -11.71 -11.74 -4.71
CA ASN A 139 -11.24 -10.44 -5.20
C ASN A 139 -9.80 -10.21 -4.79
N ALA A 140 -9.11 -9.40 -5.56
CA ALA A 140 -7.77 -8.94 -5.28
C ALA A 140 -7.58 -7.55 -5.85
N ALA A 141 -6.92 -6.70 -5.10
CA ALA A 141 -6.65 -5.33 -5.49
C ALA A 141 -5.14 -5.08 -5.58
N VAL A 142 -4.78 -4.20 -6.50
CA VAL A 142 -3.40 -3.73 -6.70
C VAL A 142 -3.42 -2.21 -6.65
N VAL A 143 -2.49 -1.64 -5.91
CA VAL A 143 -2.27 -0.20 -5.88
C VAL A 143 -0.95 0.12 -6.56
N TRP A 144 -0.93 1.24 -7.26
CA TRP A 144 0.29 1.85 -7.77
C TRP A 144 0.37 3.29 -7.27
N GLU A 145 1.55 3.67 -6.85
CA GLU A 145 1.80 4.98 -6.29
C GLU A 145 3.18 5.49 -6.70
N TYR A 146 3.34 6.80 -6.81
CA TYR A 146 4.65 7.40 -6.97
C TYR A 146 5.20 7.66 -5.56
N VAL A 147 6.33 7.02 -5.25
CA VAL A 147 7.00 7.18 -3.96
C VAL A 147 8.28 7.96 -4.16
N GLU A 148 8.40 9.06 -3.43
CA GLU A 148 9.64 9.81 -3.31
C GLU A 148 10.54 9.11 -2.28
N ASP A 149 11.68 8.60 -2.73
CA ASP A 149 12.63 7.92 -1.87
C ASP A 149 14.05 8.43 -2.15
N PHE A 150 14.63 9.06 -1.14
CA PHE A 150 15.98 9.58 -1.18
C PHE A 150 16.83 8.82 -0.16
N THR A 151 17.92 8.23 -0.65
CA THR A 151 18.90 7.57 0.20
C THR A 151 20.12 8.48 0.35
N TYR A 152 20.51 8.71 1.58
CA TYR A 152 21.66 9.54 1.91
C TYR A 152 22.84 8.66 2.31
N SER A 153 24.03 8.95 1.76
CA SER A 153 25.30 8.40 2.22
C SER A 153 26.25 9.53 2.56
N PHE A 154 26.99 9.39 3.64
CA PHE A 154 28.01 10.35 4.04
C PHE A 154 29.38 9.75 3.72
N GLU A 155 30.21 10.55 3.09
CA GLU A 155 31.60 10.25 2.77
C GLU A 155 32.47 11.30 3.46
N GLU A 156 33.52 10.88 4.12
CA GLU A 156 34.45 11.78 4.84
C GLU A 156 35.84 11.71 4.17
N TYR A 157 36.41 12.86 3.88
CA TYR A 157 37.71 13.00 3.25
C TYR A 157 38.61 13.78 4.21
N GLU A 158 39.69 13.16 4.68
CA GLU A 158 40.63 13.78 5.60
C GLU A 158 41.39 14.92 4.94
N GLU A 159 41.79 14.76 3.67
CA GLU A 159 42.48 15.77 2.87
C GLU A 159 41.99 15.70 1.41
N ILE A 160 41.53 16.81 0.86
CA ILE A 160 41.09 16.91 -0.52
C ILE A 160 41.59 18.20 -1.18
N SER A 161 42.09 18.07 -2.42
CA SER A 161 42.49 19.25 -3.18
C SER A 161 41.25 20.02 -3.71
N PRO A 162 41.38 21.35 -3.93
CA PRO A 162 40.30 22.16 -4.47
C PRO A 162 39.72 21.61 -5.78
N GLU A 163 40.63 21.14 -6.69
CA GLU A 163 40.21 20.58 -7.96
C GLU A 163 39.43 19.26 -7.83
N ALA A 164 39.81 18.43 -6.85
CA ALA A 164 39.10 17.17 -6.58
C ALA A 164 37.76 17.47 -5.89
N LEU A 165 37.68 18.47 -5.05
CA LEU A 165 36.41 18.90 -4.45
C LEU A 165 35.45 19.48 -5.53
N ASP A 166 35.96 20.30 -6.43
CA ASP A 166 35.18 20.85 -7.56
C ASP A 166 34.66 19.72 -8.46
N MET A 167 35.46 18.69 -8.71
CA MET A 167 35.02 17.52 -9.46
C MET A 167 33.91 16.72 -8.73
N LEU A 168 33.99 16.61 -7.41
CA LEU A 168 32.94 15.96 -6.61
C LEU A 168 31.64 16.79 -6.61
N LEU A 169 31.75 18.11 -6.51
CA LEU A 169 30.62 19.04 -6.51
C LEU A 169 29.99 19.23 -7.91
N ALA A 170 30.69 18.82 -8.96
CA ALA A 170 30.11 18.77 -10.30
C ALA A 170 28.97 17.73 -10.42
N ASP A 171 28.93 16.74 -9.51
CA ASP A 171 27.82 15.81 -9.41
C ASP A 171 26.68 16.46 -8.61
N PRO A 172 25.48 16.68 -9.24
CA PRO A 172 24.34 17.33 -8.58
C PRO A 172 23.78 16.52 -7.38
N GLU A 173 24.18 15.26 -7.24
CA GLU A 173 23.76 14.41 -6.13
C GLU A 173 24.62 14.63 -4.87
N VAL A 174 25.66 15.48 -4.95
CA VAL A 174 26.68 15.66 -3.90
C VAL A 174 26.61 17.06 -3.30
N GLU A 175 26.49 17.13 -1.99
CA GLU A 175 26.49 18.38 -1.21
C GLU A 175 27.52 18.30 -0.08
N VAL A 176 28.22 19.41 0.19
CA VAL A 176 29.10 19.52 1.36
C VAL A 176 28.26 19.75 2.62
N VAL A 177 28.57 19.04 3.67
CA VAL A 177 27.92 19.16 4.97
C VAL A 177 28.91 19.79 5.97
N GLY A 178 28.64 21.00 6.40
CA GLY A 178 29.48 21.72 7.35
C GLY A 178 30.37 22.77 6.69
N ASP A 179 31.24 23.37 7.49
CA ASP A 179 32.14 24.42 7.04
C ASP A 179 33.43 23.80 6.44
N LEU A 180 33.91 24.41 5.37
CA LEU A 180 35.15 24.01 4.72
C LEU A 180 36.33 24.74 5.34
N TYR A 181 37.27 24.01 5.88
CA TYR A 181 38.53 24.55 6.41
C TYR A 181 39.67 24.15 5.47
N SER A 182 40.45 25.15 5.03
CA SER A 182 41.65 24.92 4.23
C SER A 182 42.91 25.21 5.06
N ASN A 183 43.94 24.39 4.90
CA ASN A 183 45.26 24.64 5.46
C ASN A 183 46.06 25.69 4.66
N GLU A 184 47.25 26.08 5.12
CA GLU A 184 48.12 27.06 4.44
C GLU A 184 48.52 26.62 3.03
N GLY A 185 48.39 25.33 2.70
CA GLY A 185 48.64 24.75 1.36
C GLY A 185 47.43 24.78 0.43
N GLY A 186 46.27 25.28 0.90
CA GLY A 186 45.04 25.32 0.11
C GLY A 186 44.32 23.95 0.00
N ILE A 187 44.75 22.95 0.78
CA ILE A 187 44.05 21.64 0.84
C ILE A 187 42.97 21.73 1.90
N TYR A 188 41.80 21.23 1.60
CA TYR A 188 40.67 21.15 2.54
C TYR A 188 40.87 19.93 3.45
N GLU A 189 40.66 20.14 4.75
CA GLU A 189 40.76 19.14 5.80
C GLU A 189 39.36 18.79 6.31
N ASP A 190 39.12 17.51 6.64
CA ASP A 190 37.89 17.02 7.23
C ASP A 190 36.62 17.38 6.46
N VAL A 191 36.64 17.21 5.14
CA VAL A 191 35.46 17.49 4.29
C VAL A 191 34.48 16.36 4.38
N ARG A 192 33.29 16.68 4.85
CA ARG A 192 32.15 15.77 4.89
C ARG A 192 31.19 16.05 3.75
N VAL A 193 30.89 15.02 2.97
CA VAL A 193 30.06 15.13 1.79
C VAL A 193 28.85 14.23 1.96
N LYS A 194 27.67 14.77 1.67
CA LYS A 194 26.41 14.05 1.62
C LYS A 194 26.08 13.75 0.17
N ARG A 195 26.00 12.47 -0.18
CA ARG A 195 25.54 12.02 -1.48
C ARG A 195 24.08 11.61 -1.39
N THR A 196 23.21 12.26 -2.16
CA THR A 196 21.77 12.01 -2.21
C THR A 196 21.43 11.20 -3.47
N LYS A 197 21.08 9.94 -3.31
CA LYS A 197 20.61 9.11 -4.42
C LYS A 197 19.10 9.11 -4.49
N ASN A 198 18.55 9.57 -5.60
CA ASN A 198 17.13 9.52 -5.87
C ASN A 198 16.73 8.11 -6.31
N LYS A 199 15.95 7.42 -5.47
CA LYS A 199 15.32 6.12 -5.74
C LYS A 199 13.83 6.25 -6.00
N SER A 200 13.33 7.47 -6.13
CA SER A 200 11.92 7.75 -6.37
C SER A 200 11.41 7.04 -7.63
N GLY A 201 10.17 6.66 -7.60
CA GLY A 201 9.58 5.98 -8.75
C GLY A 201 8.22 5.37 -8.45
N ILE A 202 7.64 4.78 -9.48
CA ILE A 202 6.36 4.08 -9.35
C ILE A 202 6.60 2.76 -8.62
N LYS A 203 5.92 2.59 -7.49
CA LYS A 203 5.82 1.34 -6.74
C LYS A 203 4.45 0.71 -6.98
N ILE A 204 4.43 -0.60 -7.18
CA ILE A 204 3.23 -1.40 -7.37
C ILE A 204 3.22 -2.44 -6.27
N ARG A 205 2.09 -2.56 -5.56
CA ARG A 205 1.93 -3.55 -4.50
C ARG A 205 0.53 -4.15 -4.51
N ASN A 206 0.43 -5.40 -4.11
CA ASN A 206 -0.83 -6.04 -3.84
C ASN A 206 -1.39 -5.53 -2.51
N ILE A 207 -2.70 -5.34 -2.47
CA ILE A 207 -3.44 -5.01 -1.25
C ILE A 207 -4.00 -6.32 -0.69
N GLU A 208 -3.85 -6.50 0.60
CA GLU A 208 -4.48 -7.61 1.31
C GLU A 208 -6.01 -7.45 1.28
N PRO A 209 -6.79 -8.53 1.07
CA PRO A 209 -8.24 -8.43 0.92
C PRO A 209 -8.94 -7.75 2.10
N GLU A 210 -8.44 -8.01 3.30
CA GLU A 210 -8.93 -7.41 4.55
C GLU A 210 -8.58 -5.93 4.70
N SER A 211 -7.60 -5.45 3.93
CA SER A 211 -7.15 -4.05 3.95
C SER A 211 -7.86 -3.17 2.93
N PHE A 212 -8.57 -3.76 1.97
CA PHE A 212 -9.29 -3.04 0.93
C PHE A 212 -10.76 -2.84 1.32
N ILE A 213 -11.18 -1.58 1.33
CA ILE A 213 -12.53 -1.15 1.72
C ILE A 213 -13.14 -0.40 0.55
N ILE A 214 -14.38 -0.71 0.20
CA ILE A 214 -15.14 -0.03 -0.85
C ILE A 214 -16.58 0.20 -0.40
N SER A 215 -17.20 1.29 -0.84
CA SER A 215 -18.59 1.59 -0.51
C SER A 215 -19.55 0.48 -0.92
N GLN A 216 -20.53 0.22 -0.08
CA GLN A 216 -21.55 -0.77 -0.35
C GLN A 216 -22.35 -0.40 -1.60
N GLY A 217 -22.57 -1.37 -2.47
CA GLY A 217 -23.35 -1.18 -3.71
C GLY A 217 -22.54 -0.66 -4.89
N ALA A 218 -21.26 -0.31 -4.70
CA ALA A 218 -20.40 0.02 -5.82
C ALA A 218 -20.12 -1.20 -6.69
N SER A 219 -20.32 -1.07 -8.00
CA SER A 219 -20.01 -2.11 -8.97
C SER A 219 -18.57 -2.02 -9.50
N SER A 220 -17.95 -0.85 -9.38
CA SER A 220 -16.56 -0.58 -9.76
C SER A 220 -15.92 0.45 -8.83
N ILE A 221 -14.60 0.62 -8.91
CA ILE A 221 -13.89 1.66 -8.17
C ILE A 221 -14.31 3.07 -8.65
N GLU A 222 -14.71 3.20 -9.91
CA GLU A 222 -15.07 4.48 -10.52
C GLU A 222 -16.42 5.02 -10.03
N ASP A 223 -17.37 4.14 -9.71
CA ASP A 223 -18.70 4.53 -9.21
C ASP A 223 -18.80 4.49 -7.68
N ALA A 224 -17.71 4.16 -7.00
CA ALA A 224 -17.67 4.12 -5.56
C ALA A 224 -17.65 5.53 -4.96
N SER A 225 -18.52 5.78 -3.97
CA SER A 225 -18.50 7.01 -3.17
C SER A 225 -17.35 7.05 -2.17
N PHE A 226 -16.89 5.88 -1.74
CA PHE A 226 -15.80 5.70 -0.80
C PHE A 226 -14.93 4.50 -1.20
N VAL A 227 -13.61 4.72 -1.22
CA VAL A 227 -12.62 3.66 -1.36
C VAL A 227 -11.54 3.89 -0.31
N GLY A 228 -11.17 2.86 0.43
CA GLY A 228 -10.16 2.94 1.48
C GLY A 228 -9.14 1.82 1.39
N ILE A 229 -7.92 2.13 1.80
CA ILE A 229 -6.83 1.17 1.97
C ILE A 229 -6.30 1.32 3.38
N ARG A 230 -6.39 0.25 4.16
CA ARG A 230 -5.81 0.19 5.49
C ARG A 230 -4.39 -0.36 5.41
N THR A 231 -3.44 0.35 5.99
CA THR A 231 -2.04 -0.06 6.04
C THR A 231 -1.54 0.01 7.47
N GLU A 232 -0.83 -1.03 7.91
CA GLU A 232 -0.13 -1.00 9.19
C GLU A 232 1.22 -0.32 9.00
N MET A 233 1.47 0.74 9.74
CA MET A 233 2.71 1.51 9.71
C MET A 233 3.27 1.68 11.11
N THR A 234 4.59 1.73 11.21
CA THR A 234 5.25 2.07 12.47
C THR A 234 5.14 3.57 12.74
N ARG A 235 5.18 3.97 14.02
CA ARG A 235 5.20 5.40 14.39
C ARG A 235 6.38 6.14 13.73
N SER A 236 7.52 5.47 13.55
CA SER A 236 8.68 6.02 12.86
C SER A 236 8.39 6.31 11.38
N GLU A 237 7.72 5.40 10.68
CA GLU A 237 7.32 5.59 9.28
C GLU A 237 6.30 6.72 9.14
N ILE A 238 5.32 6.80 10.03
CA ILE A 238 4.32 7.87 10.02
C ILE A 238 4.99 9.22 10.23
N ARG A 239 5.91 9.35 11.20
CA ARG A 239 6.67 10.59 11.43
C ARG A 239 7.55 10.99 10.24
N LYS A 240 8.07 10.01 9.50
CA LYS A 240 8.87 10.27 8.29
C LYS A 240 8.00 10.73 7.13
N GLN A 241 6.82 10.13 6.96
CA GLN A 241 5.94 10.38 5.83
C GLN A 241 5.06 11.62 6.03
N TYR A 242 4.65 11.89 7.27
CA TYR A 242 3.76 12.99 7.66
C TYR A 242 4.34 13.82 8.81
N PRO A 243 5.49 14.51 8.61
CA PRO A 243 6.21 15.20 9.69
C PRO A 243 5.38 16.29 10.36
N ASP A 244 4.58 17.03 9.59
CA ASP A 244 3.78 18.16 10.08
C ASP A 244 2.58 17.71 10.92
N GLN A 245 2.01 16.55 10.62
CA GLN A 245 0.80 16.01 11.25
C GLN A 245 1.11 15.06 12.40
N ALA A 246 2.30 14.47 12.42
CA ALA A 246 2.69 13.48 13.42
C ALA A 246 2.65 14.00 14.87
N GLY A 247 2.76 15.32 15.06
CA GLY A 247 2.68 15.97 16.37
C GLY A 247 1.26 16.08 16.94
N SER A 248 0.23 16.02 16.10
CA SER A 248 -1.17 16.13 16.49
C SER A 248 -1.85 14.77 16.72
N ILE A 249 -1.15 13.67 16.41
CA ILE A 249 -1.71 12.31 16.53
C ILE A 249 -1.75 11.91 18.01
N ASP A 250 -2.93 11.57 18.49
CA ASP A 250 -3.08 10.90 19.79
C ASP A 250 -2.76 9.41 19.65
N TRP A 251 -1.59 9.02 20.13
CA TRP A 251 -1.08 7.65 20.05
C TRP A 251 -1.68 6.71 21.11
N GLU A 252 -2.42 7.23 22.06
CA GLU A 252 -3.01 6.46 23.17
C GLU A 252 -4.48 6.10 22.90
N SER A 253 -5.17 6.88 22.08
CA SER A 253 -6.56 6.61 21.72
C SER A 253 -6.63 5.60 20.56
N THR A 254 -6.48 4.34 20.85
CA THR A 254 -6.87 3.25 19.95
C THR A 254 -8.35 2.96 20.18
N ASP A 255 -9.22 3.70 19.51
CA ASP A 255 -10.64 3.39 19.46
C ASP A 255 -10.88 2.26 18.45
N ASP A 256 -10.49 1.06 18.87
CA ASP A 256 -10.80 -0.17 18.16
C ASP A 256 -12.29 -0.47 18.38
N SER A 257 -13.11 -0.21 17.38
CA SER A 257 -14.46 -0.77 17.34
C SER A 257 -14.35 -2.30 17.26
N TYR A 258 -14.46 -2.91 18.43
CA TYR A 258 -14.08 -4.29 18.76
C TYR A 258 -14.56 -5.38 17.81
N SER A 259 -15.74 -5.24 17.24
CA SER A 259 -16.35 -6.31 16.45
C SER A 259 -15.76 -6.47 15.05
N PHE A 260 -15.41 -5.36 14.42
CA PHE A 260 -14.83 -5.32 13.10
C PHE A 260 -13.34 -5.75 13.11
N GLN A 261 -12.60 -5.28 14.08
CA GLN A 261 -11.21 -5.66 14.28
C GLN A 261 -11.06 -7.17 14.49
N GLN A 262 -12.06 -7.81 15.09
CA GLN A 262 -12.05 -9.26 15.29
C GLN A 262 -12.18 -10.04 13.98
N ALA A 263 -13.04 -9.63 13.05
CA ALA A 263 -13.19 -10.28 11.75
C ALA A 263 -11.90 -10.18 10.90
N ILE A 264 -11.32 -8.98 10.81
CA ILE A 264 -10.02 -8.78 10.14
C ILE A 264 -8.92 -9.61 10.79
N ASN A 265 -8.88 -9.64 12.12
CA ASN A 265 -7.88 -10.41 12.84
C ASN A 265 -8.02 -11.91 12.58
N ASN A 266 -9.24 -12.41 12.39
CA ASN A 266 -9.48 -13.82 12.06
C ASN A 266 -8.97 -14.15 10.64
N GLU A 267 -9.28 -13.35 9.62
CA GLU A 267 -8.75 -13.53 8.27
C GLU A 267 -7.22 -13.48 8.25
N LYS A 268 -6.64 -12.46 8.89
CA LYS A 268 -5.20 -12.29 9.01
C LYS A 268 -4.53 -13.44 9.75
N THR A 269 -5.18 -13.95 10.80
CA THR A 269 -4.74 -15.10 11.57
C THR A 269 -4.78 -16.38 10.71
N ALA A 270 -5.88 -16.63 10.00
CA ALA A 270 -6.02 -17.78 9.11
C ALA A 270 -4.93 -17.77 8.03
N ARG A 271 -4.69 -16.61 7.39
CA ARG A 271 -3.65 -16.44 6.39
C ARG A 271 -2.24 -16.68 6.94
N ARG A 272 -1.91 -16.15 8.11
CA ARG A 272 -0.62 -16.38 8.76
C ARG A 272 -0.42 -17.84 9.16
N THR A 273 -1.46 -18.46 9.72
CA THR A 273 -1.41 -19.85 10.12
C THR A 273 -1.27 -20.79 8.92
N SER A 274 -1.92 -20.48 7.79
CA SER A 274 -1.83 -21.27 6.56
C SER A 274 -0.41 -21.29 5.96
N VAL A 275 0.38 -20.25 6.19
CA VAL A 275 1.79 -20.15 5.76
C VAL A 275 2.75 -20.71 6.82
N GLY A 276 2.25 -21.25 7.93
CA GLY A 276 3.08 -21.79 9.01
C GLY A 276 3.69 -20.73 9.93
N LEU A 277 3.25 -19.48 9.81
CA LEU A 277 3.61 -18.43 10.74
C LEU A 277 2.69 -18.53 11.96
N SER A 278 3.22 -18.97 13.09
CA SER A 278 2.48 -18.98 14.35
C SER A 278 2.01 -17.55 14.69
N ASN A 279 0.84 -17.45 15.34
CA ASN A 279 0.34 -16.19 15.91
C ASN A 279 1.35 -15.66 16.94
N VAL A 280 2.32 -14.91 16.49
CA VAL A 280 3.12 -14.09 17.37
C VAL A 280 2.22 -12.89 17.68
N SER A 281 1.53 -12.97 18.82
CA SER A 281 1.00 -11.78 19.46
C SER A 281 2.21 -10.87 19.66
N PHE A 282 2.32 -9.81 18.87
CA PHE A 282 3.28 -8.75 19.17
C PHE A 282 2.86 -8.18 20.51
N SER A 283 3.46 -8.71 21.57
CA SER A 283 3.33 -8.12 22.88
C SER A 283 3.87 -6.69 22.78
N THR A 284 2.99 -5.72 22.88
CA THR A 284 3.29 -4.30 22.85
C THR A 284 4.29 -3.85 23.92
N ASN A 285 4.65 -4.75 24.84
CA ASN A 285 5.43 -4.42 26.02
C ASN A 285 6.95 -4.42 25.86
N GLN A 286 7.51 -4.72 24.67
CA GLN A 286 8.97 -4.78 24.48
C GLN A 286 9.51 -4.05 23.25
N THR A 287 8.69 -3.44 22.44
CA THR A 287 9.14 -2.65 21.29
C THR A 287 9.38 -1.20 21.71
N SER A 288 10.45 -0.59 21.20
CA SER A 288 10.66 0.85 21.36
C SER A 288 9.43 1.59 20.81
N GLU A 289 9.10 2.73 21.39
CA GLU A 289 7.94 3.56 20.95
C GLU A 289 7.94 3.82 19.45
N ALA A 290 9.12 3.99 18.83
CA ALA A 290 9.28 4.21 17.40
C ALA A 290 8.80 3.02 16.54
N ASN A 291 8.85 1.79 17.08
CA ASN A 291 8.49 0.57 16.38
C ASN A 291 7.04 0.09 16.68
N GLN A 292 6.30 0.85 17.47
CA GLN A 292 4.88 0.55 17.68
C GLN A 292 4.12 0.70 16.37
N VAL A 293 3.28 -0.29 16.05
CA VAL A 293 2.51 -0.34 14.82
C VAL A 293 1.14 0.27 15.06
N THR A 294 0.73 1.13 14.14
CA THR A 294 -0.58 1.78 14.13
C THR A 294 -1.23 1.55 12.77
N SER A 295 -2.55 1.43 12.75
CA SER A 295 -3.32 1.32 11.51
C SER A 295 -3.57 2.70 10.92
N VAL A 296 -3.17 2.90 9.68
CA VAL A 296 -3.42 4.12 8.90
C VAL A 296 -4.41 3.79 7.80
N LEU A 297 -5.47 4.59 7.70
CA LEU A 297 -6.46 4.50 6.62
C LEU A 297 -6.19 5.61 5.61
N GLU A 298 -5.86 5.22 4.40
CA GLU A 298 -5.84 6.11 3.24
C GLU A 298 -7.15 5.93 2.49
N CYS A 299 -7.90 7.01 2.30
CA CYS A 299 -9.21 6.92 1.68
C CYS A 299 -9.44 7.99 0.63
N TRP A 300 -10.26 7.66 -0.34
CA TRP A 300 -10.82 8.55 -1.36
C TRP A 300 -12.32 8.60 -1.15
N LEU A 301 -12.83 9.80 -0.92
CA LEU A 301 -14.22 10.04 -0.53
C LEU A 301 -14.81 11.13 -1.42
N GLN A 302 -16.04 10.94 -1.87
CA GLN A 302 -16.84 11.98 -2.48
C GLN A 302 -17.58 12.75 -1.38
N VAL A 303 -17.20 13.99 -1.15
CA VAL A 303 -17.78 14.86 -0.12
C VAL A 303 -17.89 16.29 -0.64
N ASP A 304 -19.01 16.93 -0.34
CA ASP A 304 -19.21 18.36 -0.54
C ASP A 304 -18.59 19.11 0.67
N ARG A 305 -17.35 19.59 0.50
CA ARG A 305 -16.61 20.24 1.58
C ARG A 305 -16.90 21.74 1.66
N ASP A 306 -17.17 22.38 0.55
CA ASP A 306 -17.37 23.83 0.44
C ASP A 306 -18.86 24.26 0.52
N GLY A 307 -19.77 23.29 0.60
CA GLY A 307 -21.20 23.53 0.78
C GLY A 307 -21.93 23.99 -0.47
N ASP A 308 -21.36 23.79 -1.66
CA ASP A 308 -21.96 24.19 -2.94
C ASP A 308 -23.05 23.19 -3.42
N GLY A 309 -23.19 22.04 -2.77
CA GLY A 309 -24.13 20.97 -3.11
C GLY A 309 -23.58 19.95 -4.10
N ILE A 310 -22.31 20.05 -4.47
CA ILE A 310 -21.63 19.14 -5.40
C ILE A 310 -20.55 18.38 -4.63
N ALA A 311 -20.65 17.06 -4.63
CA ALA A 311 -19.64 16.24 -3.96
C ALA A 311 -18.37 16.13 -4.81
N GLU A 312 -17.24 16.44 -4.25
CA GLU A 312 -15.93 16.35 -4.86
C GLU A 312 -15.13 15.16 -4.31
N LEU A 313 -14.27 14.59 -5.17
CA LEU A 313 -13.35 13.55 -4.75
C LEU A 313 -12.21 14.15 -3.93
N LYS A 314 -12.11 13.78 -2.66
CA LYS A 314 -11.01 14.16 -1.74
C LYS A 314 -10.22 12.90 -1.32
N ARG A 315 -8.92 13.11 -1.05
CA ARG A 315 -8.00 12.09 -0.54
C ARG A 315 -7.54 12.48 0.85
#